data_7daf129e9bc64ca5415981806d556102
#
_entry.id   7daf129e9bc64ca5415981806d556102
#
_cell.length_a   1.000
_cell.length_b   1.000
_cell.length_c   1.000
_cell.angle_alpha   90.00
_cell.angle_beta   90.00
_cell.angle_gamma   90.00
#
_symmetry.space_group_name_H-M   'P 1'
#
loop_
_entity.id
_entity.type
_entity.pdbx_description
1 polymer ?
#
loop_
_entity_poly.entity_id
_entity_poly.type
_entity_poly.pdbx_seq_one_letter_code
_entity_poly.pdbx_strand_id
1 'polypeptide(L)'
;SRYDGTALIAAAHLGHDGVVRQLIAAGAPLDHVNNLHWTAVIESIVLGDGGARHQATLKALMDAKANLQLADRHGQTPLALARARGYSAMVLMLEKAGAR
;
A
#
# COMPACT_ATOMS: atom_id res chain seq x y z
N SER A 1 16.12 7.27 -10.59
CA SER A 1 16.36 6.36 -9.47
C SER A 1 16.72 4.98 -9.95
N ARG A 2 17.58 4.33 -9.23
CA ARG A 2 18.00 2.96 -9.52
C ARG A 2 16.84 1.96 -9.34
N TYR A 3 15.95 2.30 -8.43
CA TYR A 3 14.77 1.50 -8.16
C TYR A 3 13.55 2.33 -8.53
N ASP A 4 12.75 1.84 -9.48
CA ASP A 4 11.50 2.51 -9.78
C ASP A 4 10.40 1.97 -8.86
N GLY A 5 9.25 2.63 -8.85
CA GLY A 5 8.14 2.24 -7.99
C GLY A 5 7.49 0.92 -8.38
N THR A 6 7.78 0.40 -9.56
CA THR A 6 7.18 -0.85 -10.05
C THR A 6 7.58 -2.04 -9.18
N ALA A 7 8.85 -2.09 -8.76
CA ALA A 7 9.31 -3.17 -7.89
C ALA A 7 8.60 -3.13 -6.54
N LEU A 8 8.40 -1.94 -5.98
CA LEU A 8 7.69 -1.76 -4.71
C LEU A 8 6.24 -2.20 -4.84
N ILE A 9 5.58 -1.82 -5.93
CA ILE A 9 4.20 -2.21 -6.19
C ILE A 9 4.09 -3.74 -6.30
N ALA A 10 4.99 -4.39 -7.03
CA ALA A 10 4.98 -5.84 -7.19
C ALA A 10 5.17 -6.55 -5.85
N ALA A 11 6.09 -6.08 -5.01
CA ALA A 11 6.32 -6.67 -3.70
C ALA A 11 5.11 -6.47 -2.78
N ALA A 12 4.44 -5.32 -2.87
CA ALA A 12 3.23 -5.05 -2.09
C ALA A 12 2.07 -5.96 -2.52
N HIS A 13 1.94 -6.19 -3.83
CA HIS A 13 0.93 -7.11 -4.37
C HIS A 13 1.05 -8.49 -3.71
N LEU A 14 2.27 -8.98 -3.59
CA LEU A 14 2.53 -10.33 -3.09
C LEU A 14 2.57 -10.42 -1.56
N GLY A 15 2.49 -9.28 -0.88
CA GLY A 15 2.58 -9.26 0.58
C GLY A 15 3.97 -9.60 1.09
N HIS A 16 5.00 -9.35 0.30
CA HIS A 16 6.39 -9.59 0.68
C HIS A 16 6.92 -8.42 1.50
N ASP A 17 6.49 -8.32 2.75
CA ASP A 17 6.81 -7.18 3.60
C ASP A 17 8.31 -6.98 3.81
N GLY A 18 9.09 -8.05 3.89
CA GLY A 18 10.55 -7.94 4.01
C GLY A 18 11.17 -7.28 2.78
N VAL A 19 10.73 -7.66 1.58
CA VAL A 19 11.20 -7.06 0.33
C VAL A 19 10.74 -5.60 0.24
N VAL A 20 9.50 -5.32 0.65
CA VAL A 20 8.99 -3.95 0.69
C VAL A 20 9.89 -3.08 1.57
N ARG A 21 10.25 -3.55 2.76
CA ARG A 21 11.13 -2.80 3.67
C ARG A 21 12.51 -2.58 3.06
N GLN A 22 13.06 -3.57 2.37
CA GLN A 22 14.35 -3.45 1.71
C GLN A 22 14.32 -2.40 0.60
N LEU A 23 13.25 -2.41 -0.21
CA LEU A 23 13.09 -1.44 -1.30
C LEU A 23 12.92 -0.02 -0.75
N ILE A 24 12.15 0.14 0.32
CA ILE A 24 11.98 1.42 0.98
C ILE A 24 13.33 1.93 1.49
N ALA A 25 14.10 1.07 2.15
CA ALA A 25 15.41 1.44 2.67
C ALA A 25 16.37 1.83 1.54
N ALA A 26 16.19 1.27 0.35
CA ALA A 26 17.01 1.58 -0.83
C ALA A 26 16.52 2.83 -1.58
N GLY A 27 15.47 3.49 -1.10
CA GLY A 27 15.00 4.75 -1.67
C GLY A 27 13.96 4.59 -2.79
N ALA A 28 13.28 3.45 -2.88
CA ALA A 28 12.24 3.26 -3.89
C ALA A 28 11.13 4.31 -3.70
N PRO A 29 10.58 4.86 -4.81
CA PRO A 29 9.48 5.83 -4.71
C PRO A 29 8.25 5.19 -4.08
N LEU A 30 7.70 5.83 -3.03
CA LEU A 30 6.59 5.28 -2.27
C LEU A 30 5.25 5.46 -2.98
N ASP A 31 5.10 6.56 -3.72
CA ASP A 31 3.80 6.97 -4.24
C ASP A 31 3.71 6.81 -5.76
N HIS A 32 4.56 5.98 -6.35
CA HIS A 32 4.50 5.68 -7.78
C HIS A 32 3.14 5.09 -8.13
N VAL A 33 2.59 5.52 -9.27
CA VAL A 33 1.29 5.06 -9.76
C VAL A 33 1.54 4.24 -11.03
N ASN A 34 1.02 3.02 -11.06
CA ASN A 34 1.17 2.16 -12.24
C ASN A 34 0.10 2.44 -13.29
N ASN A 35 0.09 1.65 -14.36
CA ASN A 35 -0.85 1.81 -15.47
C ASN A 35 -2.31 1.61 -15.07
N LEU A 36 -2.56 0.93 -13.94
CA LEU A 36 -3.89 0.69 -13.41
C LEU A 36 -4.34 1.80 -12.45
N HIS A 37 -3.55 2.85 -12.30
CA HIS A 37 -3.73 3.93 -11.33
C HIS A 37 -3.67 3.42 -9.88
N TRP A 38 -2.84 2.43 -9.62
CA TRP A 38 -2.64 1.88 -8.28
C TRP A 38 -1.25 2.21 -7.76
N THR A 39 -1.19 2.54 -6.46
CA THR A 39 0.06 2.71 -5.72
C THR A 39 0.37 1.41 -4.98
N ALA A 40 1.55 1.34 -4.35
CA ALA A 40 1.89 0.19 -3.51
C ALA A 40 0.89 0.04 -2.36
N VAL A 41 0.43 1.16 -1.78
CA VAL A 41 -0.59 1.14 -0.71
C VAL A 41 -1.86 0.47 -1.21
N ILE A 42 -2.35 0.89 -2.38
CA ILE A 42 -3.58 0.33 -2.95
C ILE A 42 -3.39 -1.16 -3.23
N GLU A 43 -2.28 -1.57 -3.82
CA GLU A 43 -2.06 -2.98 -4.15
C GLU A 43 -1.96 -3.86 -2.91
N SER A 44 -1.39 -3.34 -1.81
CA SER A 44 -1.34 -4.10 -0.56
C SER A 44 -2.74 -4.40 0.00
N ILE A 45 -3.73 -3.60 -0.37
CA ILE A 45 -5.12 -3.78 0.06
C ILE A 45 -5.90 -4.60 -0.95
N VAL A 46 -5.89 -4.18 -2.23
CA VAL A 46 -6.81 -4.71 -3.26
C VAL A 46 -6.43 -6.12 -3.69
N LEU A 47 -5.15 -6.39 -3.83
CA LEU A 47 -4.67 -7.67 -4.38
C LEU A 47 -4.26 -8.66 -3.31
N GLY A 48 -4.41 -8.31 -2.04
CA GLY A 48 -4.19 -9.22 -0.92
C GLY A 48 -5.51 -9.76 -0.41
N ASP A 49 -5.40 -10.47 0.71
CA ASP A 49 -6.55 -11.07 1.37
C ASP A 49 -6.88 -10.39 2.71
N GLY A 50 -6.24 -9.27 2.99
CA GLY A 50 -6.39 -8.58 4.28
C GLY A 50 -5.67 -9.27 5.43
N GLY A 51 -4.88 -10.30 5.15
CA GLY A 51 -4.19 -11.11 6.15
C GLY A 51 -2.90 -10.48 6.67
N ALA A 52 -2.21 -11.22 7.53
CA ALA A 52 -1.05 -10.71 8.28
C ALA A 52 0.07 -10.17 7.39
N ARG A 53 0.38 -10.87 6.29
CA ARG A 53 1.47 -10.44 5.40
C ARG A 53 1.16 -9.12 4.72
N HIS A 54 -0.06 -8.94 4.24
CA HIS A 54 -0.48 -7.70 3.59
C HIS A 54 -0.66 -6.58 4.60
N GLN A 55 -1.09 -6.89 5.82
CA GLN A 55 -1.12 -5.90 6.90
C GLN A 55 0.29 -5.41 7.24
N ALA A 56 1.27 -6.31 7.31
CA ALA A 56 2.66 -5.94 7.58
C ALA A 56 3.23 -5.09 6.44
N THR A 57 2.85 -5.39 5.21
CA THR A 57 3.24 -4.61 4.03
C THR A 57 2.67 -3.21 4.09
N LEU A 58 1.38 -3.10 4.38
CA LEU A 58 0.73 -1.78 4.53
C LEU A 58 1.39 -0.99 5.66
N LYS A 59 1.67 -1.64 6.78
CA LYS A 59 2.33 -0.97 7.90
C LYS A 59 3.71 -0.45 7.52
N ALA A 60 4.49 -1.22 6.77
CA ALA A 60 5.81 -0.77 6.31
C ALA A 60 5.69 0.49 5.46
N LEU A 61 4.72 0.54 4.56
CA LEU A 61 4.47 1.71 3.71
C LEU A 61 4.01 2.91 4.55
N MET A 62 3.14 2.68 5.53
CA MET A 62 2.66 3.73 6.42
C MET A 62 3.80 4.28 7.28
N ASP A 63 4.64 3.42 7.82
CA ASP A 63 5.78 3.84 8.65
C ASP A 63 6.77 4.67 7.83
N ALA A 64 6.89 4.41 6.54
CA ALA A 64 7.74 5.16 5.62
C ALA A 64 7.09 6.47 5.13
N LYS A 65 5.86 6.76 5.56
CA LYS A 65 5.13 7.98 5.22
C LYS A 65 4.64 8.01 3.77
N ALA A 66 4.27 6.86 3.21
CA ALA A 66 3.59 6.82 1.93
C ALA A 66 2.29 7.64 2.00
N ASN A 67 1.90 8.22 0.89
CA ASN A 67 0.67 9.02 0.83
C ASN A 67 -0.54 8.10 0.86
N LEU A 68 -1.33 8.20 1.93
CA LEU A 68 -2.49 7.34 2.15
C LEU A 68 -3.77 7.89 1.52
N GLN A 69 -3.71 9.04 0.88
CA GLN A 69 -4.88 9.70 0.30
C GLN A 69 -4.98 9.54 -1.22
N LEU A 70 -3.97 8.94 -1.86
CA LEU A 70 -3.99 8.75 -3.31
C LEU A 70 -5.05 7.72 -3.68
N ALA A 71 -6.04 8.16 -4.45
CA ALA A 71 -7.15 7.33 -4.87
C ALA A 71 -6.85 6.59 -6.17
N ASP A 72 -7.64 5.53 -6.43
CA ASP A 72 -7.56 4.83 -7.70
C ASP A 72 -8.29 5.64 -8.80
N ARG A 73 -8.40 5.08 -9.99
CA ARG A 73 -9.05 5.79 -11.12
C ARG A 73 -10.54 6.05 -10.91
N HIS A 74 -11.14 5.36 -9.95
CA HIS A 74 -12.57 5.54 -9.61
C HIS A 74 -12.76 6.49 -8.43
N GLY A 75 -11.69 7.13 -7.97
CA GLY A 75 -11.75 8.06 -6.86
C GLY A 75 -11.84 7.40 -5.49
N GLN A 76 -11.58 6.10 -5.40
CA GLN A 76 -11.61 5.39 -4.12
C GLN A 76 -10.26 5.45 -3.43
N THR A 77 -10.25 5.96 -2.20
CA THR A 77 -9.04 6.03 -1.38
C THR A 77 -8.69 4.67 -0.79
N PRO A 78 -7.46 4.47 -0.31
CA PRO A 78 -7.10 3.23 0.39
C PRO A 78 -8.08 2.87 1.50
N LEU A 79 -8.52 3.85 2.30
CA LEU A 79 -9.47 3.59 3.37
C LEU A 79 -10.82 3.10 2.82
N ALA A 80 -11.33 3.74 1.76
CA ALA A 80 -12.58 3.31 1.13
C ALA A 80 -12.46 1.89 0.58
N LEU A 81 -11.32 1.56 -0.02
CA LEU A 81 -11.09 0.21 -0.56
C LEU A 81 -11.04 -0.85 0.54
N ALA A 82 -10.38 -0.54 1.66
CA ALA A 82 -10.32 -1.46 2.80
C ALA A 82 -11.69 -1.67 3.42
N ARG A 83 -12.48 -0.60 3.54
CA ARG A 83 -13.85 -0.70 4.06
C ARG A 83 -14.74 -1.55 3.16
N ALA A 84 -14.65 -1.35 1.86
CA ALA A 84 -15.46 -2.09 0.89
C ALA A 84 -15.18 -3.58 0.94
N ARG A 85 -13.95 -3.97 1.32
CA ARG A 85 -13.55 -5.37 1.41
C ARG A 85 -13.77 -5.96 2.80
N GLY A 86 -14.16 -5.16 3.78
CA GLY A 86 -14.36 -5.62 5.15
C GLY A 86 -13.06 -5.97 5.86
N TYR A 87 -11.95 -5.38 5.46
CA TYR A 87 -10.64 -5.63 6.08
C TYR A 87 -10.49 -4.76 7.33
N SER A 88 -11.14 -5.18 8.42
CA SER A 88 -11.25 -4.38 9.65
C SER A 88 -9.90 -3.95 10.22
N ALA A 89 -8.91 -4.82 10.21
CA ALA A 89 -7.59 -4.49 10.73
C ALA A 89 -6.94 -3.38 9.91
N MET A 90 -7.03 -3.46 8.59
CA MET A 90 -6.48 -2.43 7.71
C MET A 90 -7.23 -1.11 7.85
N VAL A 91 -8.55 -1.17 8.02
CA VAL A 91 -9.35 0.03 8.27
C VAL A 91 -8.85 0.75 9.52
N LEU A 92 -8.67 0.02 10.62
CA LEU A 92 -8.16 0.60 11.86
C LEU A 92 -6.75 1.19 11.69
N MET A 93 -5.88 0.47 10.99
CA MET A 93 -4.53 0.95 10.73
C MET A 93 -4.55 2.27 9.97
N LEU A 94 -5.35 2.33 8.90
CA LEU A 94 -5.45 3.52 8.07
C LEU A 94 -6.05 4.70 8.83
N GLU A 95 -7.12 4.46 9.59
CA GLU A 95 -7.75 5.51 10.39
C GLU A 95 -6.79 6.08 11.43
N LYS A 96 -6.04 5.22 12.12
CA LYS A 96 -5.04 5.68 13.10
C LYS A 96 -3.94 6.51 12.46
N ALA A 97 -3.62 6.25 11.22
CA ALA A 97 -2.61 7.00 10.48
C ALA A 97 -3.17 8.29 9.84
N GLY A 98 -4.43 8.59 10.06
CA GLY A 98 -5.05 9.82 9.56
C GLY A 98 -5.57 9.70 8.13
N ALA A 99 -5.71 8.49 7.58
CA ALA A 99 -6.28 8.29 6.25
C ALA A 99 -7.76 8.65 6.23
N ARG A 100 -8.22 9.07 5.05
CA ARG A 100 -9.62 9.46 4.85
C ARG A 100 -10.27 8.70 3.73
#